data_72be48b365eb8fad84623de2be21f46f
#
_entry.id   72be48b365eb8fad84623de2be21f46f
#
_cell.length_a   1.000
_cell.length_b   1.000
_cell.length_c   1.000
_cell.angle_alpha   90.00
_cell.angle_beta   90.00
_cell.angle_gamma   90.00
#
_symmetry.space_group_name_H-M   'P 1'
#
loop_
_entity.id
_entity.type
_entity.pdbx_description
1 polymer ?
#
loop_
_entity_poly.entity_id
_entity_poly.type
_entity_poly.pdbx_seq_one_letter_code
_entity_poly.pdbx_strand_id
1 'polypeptide(L)'
;EAALAGDGNTVRILSIHKSKGLEFPIVIVSGMGKNFNKQDTRSKMVLHPELGIGLDYMDGKKRIKSPTIAKKAIAKQIELENLGEELRVLYVALTRAKEKLILTGTLKDAAEKLEFYRQQANLSKAADRPLSYLTREGASGYLDWILPAVLSYGDKYPVRIVEAAELVLDEVENQLEQNENLTERIGEIKAADPQLVGQLKQRFSQRYPYQTDILRKNKYSVSELKHRAMREKFEAEQEE
;
A
#
# COMPACT_ATOMS: atom_id res chain seq x y z
N GLU A 1 10.11 -6.65 19.35
CA GLU A 1 8.65 -6.93 19.30
C GLU A 1 7.99 -6.09 20.38
N ALA A 2 7.39 -4.96 19.99
CA ALA A 2 6.52 -4.23 20.88
C ALA A 2 5.27 -5.10 21.09
N ALA A 3 5.19 -5.72 22.25
CA ALA A 3 3.96 -6.33 22.71
C ALA A 3 2.92 -5.21 22.75
N LEU A 4 2.01 -5.22 21.80
CA LEU A 4 0.83 -4.38 21.83
C LEU A 4 -0.10 -4.93 22.91
N ALA A 5 0.29 -4.68 24.14
CA ALA A 5 -0.59 -4.74 25.28
C ALA A 5 -1.60 -3.60 25.11
N GLY A 6 -2.87 -3.91 25.07
CA GLY A 6 -3.80 -2.83 25.21
C GLY A 6 -5.22 -3.26 24.94
N ASP A 7 -5.93 -3.49 25.99
CA ASP A 7 -7.38 -3.29 26.09
C ASP A 7 -7.76 -1.80 25.90
N GLY A 8 -7.20 -1.14 24.92
CA GLY A 8 -7.51 0.23 24.58
C GLY A 8 -8.33 0.30 23.30
N ASN A 9 -9.22 1.27 23.23
CA ASN A 9 -9.95 1.63 22.01
C ASN A 9 -8.95 2.14 20.95
N THR A 10 -8.29 1.21 20.24
CA THR A 10 -7.19 1.49 19.31
C THR A 10 -7.45 0.90 17.94
N VAL A 11 -7.08 1.64 16.90
CA VAL A 11 -7.04 1.14 15.51
C VAL A 11 -5.68 0.51 15.24
N ARG A 12 -5.67 -0.74 14.76
CA ARG A 12 -4.45 -1.47 14.43
C ARG A 12 -4.25 -1.49 12.92
N ILE A 13 -3.07 -1.09 12.48
CA ILE A 13 -2.66 -1.16 11.08
C ILE A 13 -1.66 -2.29 10.91
N LEU A 14 -2.00 -3.29 10.10
CA LEU A 14 -1.12 -4.45 9.85
C LEU A 14 -1.21 -4.90 8.39
N SER A 15 -0.21 -5.66 7.97
CA SER A 15 -0.30 -6.37 6.68
C SER A 15 -1.23 -7.59 6.81
N ILE A 16 -1.83 -8.01 5.69
CA ILE A 16 -2.70 -9.20 5.65
C ILE A 16 -1.97 -10.43 6.20
N HIS A 17 -0.69 -10.61 5.87
CA HIS A 17 0.10 -11.73 6.37
C HIS A 17 0.21 -11.75 7.90
N LYS A 18 0.40 -10.59 8.54
CA LYS A 18 0.46 -10.47 10.00
C LYS A 18 -0.88 -10.66 10.68
N SER A 19 -1.99 -10.56 9.94
CA SER A 19 -3.34 -10.79 10.47
C SER A 19 -3.75 -12.26 10.48
N LYS A 20 -2.93 -13.16 9.91
CA LYS A 20 -3.22 -14.59 9.87
C LYS A 20 -3.37 -15.16 11.30
N GLY A 21 -4.50 -15.81 11.57
CA GLY A 21 -4.82 -16.36 12.89
C GLY A 21 -5.44 -15.37 13.87
N LEU A 22 -5.52 -14.07 13.52
CA LEU A 22 -6.19 -13.06 14.32
C LEU A 22 -7.59 -12.79 13.76
N GLU A 23 -8.50 -12.31 14.61
CA GLU A 23 -9.85 -11.91 14.23
C GLU A 23 -10.18 -10.58 14.89
N PHE A 24 -10.94 -9.75 14.18
CA PHE A 24 -11.31 -8.40 14.64
C PHE A 24 -12.81 -8.15 14.42
N PRO A 25 -13.47 -7.40 15.27
CA PRO A 25 -14.89 -7.05 15.08
C PRO A 25 -15.11 -6.35 13.72
N ILE A 26 -14.31 -5.34 13.43
CA ILE A 26 -14.38 -4.56 12.19
C ILE A 26 -13.04 -4.63 11.49
N VAL A 27 -13.05 -4.93 10.20
CA VAL A 27 -11.84 -4.96 9.35
C VAL A 27 -12.03 -4.06 8.15
N ILE A 28 -11.06 -3.18 7.92
CA ILE A 28 -10.98 -2.35 6.72
C ILE A 28 -9.80 -2.85 5.90
N VAL A 29 -10.06 -3.40 4.73
CA VAL A 29 -9.00 -3.81 3.78
C VAL A 29 -8.84 -2.71 2.75
N SER A 30 -7.69 -2.05 2.77
CA SER A 30 -7.40 -0.92 1.88
C SER A 30 -6.48 -1.30 0.72
N GLY A 31 -6.50 -0.49 -0.33
CA GLY A 31 -5.60 -0.64 -1.47
C GLY A 31 -5.97 -1.76 -2.44
N MET A 32 -7.24 -2.18 -2.48
CA MET A 32 -7.72 -3.28 -3.32
C MET A 32 -7.59 -3.01 -4.82
N GLY A 33 -7.44 -1.75 -5.24
CA GLY A 33 -7.19 -1.36 -6.64
C GLY A 33 -5.74 -1.46 -7.09
N LYS A 34 -4.82 -1.83 -6.21
CA LYS A 34 -3.41 -1.97 -6.54
C LYS A 34 -3.18 -3.18 -7.43
N ASN A 35 -2.36 -2.99 -8.49
CA ASN A 35 -1.98 -4.09 -9.37
C ASN A 35 -1.04 -5.09 -8.68
N PHE A 36 -1.19 -6.36 -9.03
CA PHE A 36 -0.29 -7.44 -8.63
C PHE A 36 1.10 -7.22 -9.20
N ASN A 37 2.12 -7.63 -8.45
CA ASN A 37 3.49 -7.55 -8.90
C ASN A 37 3.77 -8.66 -9.94
N LYS A 38 4.23 -8.25 -11.14
CA LYS A 38 4.60 -9.15 -12.24
C LYS A 38 6.09 -9.04 -12.58
N GLN A 39 6.91 -8.58 -11.65
CA GLN A 39 8.32 -8.30 -11.92
C GLN A 39 9.12 -9.57 -12.21
N ASP A 40 8.81 -10.67 -11.53
CA ASP A 40 9.51 -11.95 -11.64
C ASP A 40 9.39 -12.56 -13.04
N THR A 41 8.26 -12.35 -13.71
CA THR A 41 8.01 -12.87 -15.07
C THR A 41 8.62 -12.02 -16.18
N ARG A 42 9.02 -10.77 -15.88
CA ARG A 42 9.59 -9.82 -16.85
C ARG A 42 11.11 -9.83 -16.89
N SER A 43 11.76 -10.60 -16.04
CA SER A 43 13.21 -10.67 -15.98
C SER A 43 13.81 -11.28 -17.26
N LYS A 44 15.10 -11.04 -17.52
CA LYS A 44 15.81 -11.62 -18.69
C LYS A 44 15.86 -13.14 -18.65
N MET A 45 15.88 -13.69 -17.45
CA MET A 45 15.84 -15.12 -17.14
C MET A 45 14.73 -15.37 -16.15
N VAL A 46 13.91 -16.37 -16.40
CA VAL A 46 12.87 -16.84 -15.48
C VAL A 46 13.23 -18.24 -14.99
N LEU A 47 13.01 -18.47 -13.69
CA LEU A 47 13.35 -19.72 -13.02
C LEU A 47 12.08 -20.31 -12.42
N HIS A 48 11.87 -21.59 -12.60
CA HIS A 48 10.77 -22.33 -11.99
C HIS A 48 11.29 -23.65 -11.43
N PRO A 49 10.92 -24.05 -10.22
CA PRO A 49 11.45 -25.26 -9.57
C PRO A 49 11.26 -26.53 -10.40
N GLU A 50 10.11 -26.68 -11.05
CA GLU A 50 9.76 -27.88 -11.82
C GLU A 50 10.04 -27.75 -13.31
N LEU A 51 9.83 -26.56 -13.90
CA LEU A 51 9.97 -26.34 -15.33
C LEU A 51 11.38 -25.89 -15.76
N GLY A 52 12.26 -25.61 -14.81
CA GLY A 52 13.64 -25.22 -15.04
C GLY A 52 13.80 -23.77 -15.42
N ILE A 53 14.64 -23.51 -16.43
CA ILE A 53 15.13 -22.16 -16.78
C ILE A 53 14.59 -21.73 -18.14
N GLY A 54 13.99 -20.52 -18.18
CA GLY A 54 13.56 -19.86 -19.41
C GLY A 54 14.46 -18.66 -19.75
N LEU A 55 15.06 -18.69 -20.92
CA LEU A 55 15.96 -17.66 -21.42
C LEU A 55 15.42 -16.97 -22.67
N ASP A 56 15.91 -15.76 -22.92
CA ASP A 56 15.71 -15.11 -24.22
C ASP A 56 16.70 -15.66 -25.26
N TYR A 57 16.23 -15.82 -26.48
CA TYR A 57 17.09 -16.06 -27.63
C TYR A 57 17.73 -14.74 -28.08
N MET A 58 19.03 -14.75 -28.36
CA MET A 58 19.77 -13.61 -28.88
C MET A 58 20.44 -13.98 -30.20
N ASP A 59 20.05 -13.31 -31.28
CA ASP A 59 20.80 -13.35 -32.56
C ASP A 59 21.84 -12.23 -32.55
N GLY A 60 23.10 -12.62 -32.36
CA GLY A 60 24.22 -11.67 -32.33
C GLY A 60 24.49 -10.95 -33.65
N LYS A 61 24.14 -11.57 -34.80
CA LYS A 61 24.33 -10.97 -36.12
C LYS A 61 23.29 -9.91 -36.44
N LYS A 62 22.03 -10.23 -36.12
CA LYS A 62 20.88 -9.32 -36.34
C LYS A 62 20.59 -8.39 -35.14
N ARG A 63 21.27 -8.56 -34.03
CA ARG A 63 21.05 -7.85 -32.77
C ARG A 63 19.59 -7.92 -32.32
N ILE A 64 18.90 -9.03 -32.60
CA ILE A 64 17.53 -9.28 -32.24
C ILE A 64 17.51 -10.14 -30.97
N LYS A 65 16.66 -9.74 -30.03
CA LYS A 65 16.38 -10.48 -28.80
C LYS A 65 14.89 -10.83 -28.76
N SER A 66 14.57 -12.09 -28.55
CA SER A 66 13.19 -12.56 -28.42
C SER A 66 13.04 -13.60 -27.31
N PRO A 67 11.92 -13.61 -26.58
CA PRO A 67 11.68 -14.64 -25.58
C PRO A 67 11.46 -16.00 -26.27
N THR A 68 12.10 -17.04 -25.74
CA THR A 68 11.85 -18.41 -26.17
C THR A 68 10.46 -18.89 -25.75
N ILE A 69 9.95 -19.93 -26.43
CA ILE A 69 8.67 -20.57 -26.06
C ILE A 69 8.74 -21.10 -24.62
N ALA A 70 9.87 -21.73 -24.26
CA ALA A 70 10.10 -22.19 -22.89
C ALA A 70 10.00 -21.06 -21.87
N LYS A 71 10.64 -19.91 -22.13
CA LYS A 71 10.53 -18.73 -21.27
C LYS A 71 9.07 -18.24 -21.14
N LYS A 72 8.32 -18.18 -22.23
CA LYS A 72 6.90 -17.75 -22.20
C LYS A 72 6.04 -18.72 -21.38
N ALA A 73 6.24 -20.03 -21.56
CA ALA A 73 5.52 -21.04 -20.82
C ALA A 73 5.82 -20.97 -19.32
N ILE A 74 7.09 -20.87 -18.94
CA ILE A 74 7.52 -20.75 -17.55
C ILE A 74 6.97 -19.46 -16.93
N ALA A 75 7.09 -18.33 -17.63
CA ALA A 75 6.56 -17.05 -17.15
C ALA A 75 5.03 -17.12 -16.92
N LYS A 76 4.31 -17.78 -17.83
CA LYS A 76 2.86 -17.97 -17.68
C LYS A 76 2.50 -18.84 -16.48
N GLN A 77 3.27 -19.90 -16.25
CA GLN A 77 3.07 -20.77 -15.07
C GLN A 77 3.31 -19.98 -13.76
N ILE A 78 4.40 -19.21 -13.69
CA ILE A 78 4.69 -18.33 -12.54
C ILE A 78 3.56 -17.31 -12.31
N GLU A 79 3.00 -16.71 -13.39
CA GLU A 79 1.86 -15.81 -13.26
C GLU A 79 0.63 -16.49 -12.64
N LEU A 80 0.31 -17.71 -13.07
CA LEU A 80 -0.83 -18.46 -12.54
C LEU A 80 -0.63 -18.85 -11.07
N GLU A 81 0.57 -19.25 -10.70
CA GLU A 81 0.91 -19.57 -9.31
C GLU A 81 0.82 -18.33 -8.42
N ASN A 82 1.37 -17.20 -8.87
CA ASN A 82 1.26 -15.94 -8.16
C ASN A 82 -0.20 -15.51 -7.97
N LEU A 83 -1.06 -15.65 -9.00
CA LEU A 83 -2.49 -15.39 -8.87
C LEU A 83 -3.15 -16.33 -7.84
N GLY A 84 -2.73 -17.58 -7.79
CA GLY A 84 -3.19 -18.54 -6.76
C GLY A 84 -2.83 -18.09 -5.35
N GLU A 85 -1.61 -17.62 -5.14
CA GLU A 85 -1.18 -17.07 -3.85
C GLU A 85 -1.93 -15.77 -3.48
N GLU A 86 -2.14 -14.87 -4.44
CA GLU A 86 -2.93 -13.66 -4.21
C GLU A 86 -4.38 -13.98 -3.82
N LEU A 87 -5.00 -15.02 -4.41
CA LEU A 87 -6.32 -15.50 -3.99
C LEU A 87 -6.31 -16.03 -2.55
N ARG A 88 -5.26 -16.73 -2.13
CA ARG A 88 -5.10 -17.19 -0.73
C ARG A 88 -4.95 -16.01 0.22
N VAL A 89 -4.17 -14.99 -0.17
CA VAL A 89 -4.01 -13.75 0.61
C VAL A 89 -5.35 -13.03 0.73
N LEU A 90 -6.10 -12.93 -0.36
CA LEU A 90 -7.44 -12.35 -0.36
C LEU A 90 -8.38 -13.11 0.58
N TYR A 91 -8.39 -14.45 0.53
CA TYR A 91 -9.18 -15.27 1.44
C TYR A 91 -8.85 -14.97 2.90
N VAL A 92 -7.56 -14.88 3.23
CA VAL A 92 -7.15 -14.50 4.58
C VAL A 92 -7.72 -13.13 4.96
N ALA A 93 -7.62 -12.13 4.09
CA ALA A 93 -8.15 -10.78 4.37
C ALA A 93 -9.65 -10.78 4.61
N LEU A 94 -10.42 -11.47 3.77
CA LEU A 94 -11.88 -11.53 3.86
C LEU A 94 -12.39 -12.27 5.10
N THR A 95 -11.61 -13.19 5.64
CA THR A 95 -11.98 -14.02 6.80
C THR A 95 -11.56 -13.44 8.15
N ARG A 96 -11.00 -12.22 8.20
CA ARG A 96 -10.56 -11.62 9.47
C ARG A 96 -11.66 -10.90 10.22
N ALA A 97 -12.71 -10.47 9.54
CA ALA A 97 -13.81 -9.73 10.15
C ALA A 97 -14.81 -10.66 10.82
N LYS A 98 -15.19 -10.36 12.07
CA LYS A 98 -16.28 -11.02 12.78
C LYS A 98 -17.64 -10.42 12.47
N GLU A 99 -17.73 -9.09 12.43
CA GLU A 99 -18.99 -8.36 12.32
C GLU A 99 -19.08 -7.55 11.03
N LYS A 100 -18.04 -6.76 10.71
CA LYS A 100 -18.09 -5.85 9.56
C LYS A 100 -16.79 -5.87 8.77
N LEU A 101 -16.93 -6.09 7.47
CA LEU A 101 -15.84 -6.02 6.50
C LEU A 101 -16.08 -4.83 5.57
N ILE A 102 -15.09 -3.96 5.46
CA ILE A 102 -15.10 -2.81 4.55
C ILE A 102 -13.92 -2.97 3.60
N LEU A 103 -14.20 -2.94 2.30
CA LEU A 103 -13.18 -3.02 1.27
C LEU A 103 -13.07 -1.66 0.59
N THR A 104 -11.85 -1.13 0.50
CA THR A 104 -11.60 0.16 -0.17
C THR A 104 -10.54 0.01 -1.25
N GLY A 105 -10.71 0.73 -2.33
CA GLY A 105 -9.75 0.72 -3.44
C GLY A 105 -9.97 1.90 -4.37
N THR A 106 -8.95 2.21 -5.14
CA THR A 106 -8.98 3.26 -6.17
C THR A 106 -9.05 2.62 -7.54
N LEU A 107 -9.87 3.17 -8.41
CA LEU A 107 -9.98 2.79 -9.80
C LEU A 107 -9.72 4.03 -10.67
N LYS A 108 -8.88 3.85 -11.66
CA LYS A 108 -8.77 4.80 -12.76
C LYS A 108 -9.89 4.51 -13.77
N ASP A 109 -10.51 5.54 -14.29
CA ASP A 109 -11.64 5.41 -15.24
C ASP A 109 -12.77 4.54 -14.68
N ALA A 110 -13.21 4.88 -13.46
CA ALA A 110 -14.11 4.04 -12.65
C ALA A 110 -15.44 3.73 -13.36
N ALA A 111 -16.01 4.68 -14.09
CA ALA A 111 -17.28 4.51 -14.78
C ALA A 111 -17.21 3.40 -15.84
N GLU A 112 -16.18 3.42 -16.70
CA GLU A 112 -15.97 2.41 -17.74
C GLU A 112 -15.68 1.03 -17.14
N LYS A 113 -14.81 0.97 -16.15
CA LYS A 113 -14.49 -0.30 -15.48
C LYS A 113 -15.67 -0.90 -14.73
N LEU A 114 -16.48 -0.08 -14.09
CA LEU A 114 -17.68 -0.57 -13.40
C LEU A 114 -18.69 -1.15 -14.38
N GLU A 115 -18.87 -0.53 -15.55
CA GLU A 115 -19.73 -1.09 -16.58
C GLU A 115 -19.21 -2.44 -17.10
N PHE A 116 -17.91 -2.54 -17.33
CA PHE A 116 -17.26 -3.81 -17.67
C PHE A 116 -17.48 -4.90 -16.60
N TYR A 117 -17.32 -4.56 -15.30
CA TYR A 117 -17.56 -5.51 -14.22
C TYR A 117 -19.04 -5.90 -14.08
N ARG A 118 -19.99 -4.97 -14.37
CA ARG A 118 -21.42 -5.29 -14.42
C ARG A 118 -21.74 -6.28 -15.52
N GLN A 119 -21.15 -6.13 -16.68
CA GLN A 119 -21.33 -7.08 -17.79
C GLN A 119 -20.81 -8.47 -17.40
N GLN A 120 -19.64 -8.56 -16.79
CA GLN A 120 -19.10 -9.83 -16.28
C GLN A 120 -19.99 -10.45 -15.18
N ALA A 121 -20.49 -9.64 -14.26
CA ALA A 121 -21.42 -10.08 -13.22
C ALA A 121 -22.70 -10.67 -13.81
N ASN A 122 -23.28 -10.01 -14.82
CA ASN A 122 -24.48 -10.48 -15.50
C ASN A 122 -24.26 -11.81 -16.23
N LEU A 123 -23.10 -11.97 -16.88
CA LEU A 123 -22.73 -13.24 -17.53
C LEU A 123 -22.59 -14.39 -16.52
N SER A 124 -21.95 -14.13 -15.38
CA SER A 124 -21.80 -15.13 -14.31
C SER A 124 -23.14 -15.50 -13.69
N LYS A 125 -24.01 -14.52 -13.44
CA LYS A 125 -25.36 -14.72 -12.89
C LYS A 125 -26.25 -15.51 -13.84
N ALA A 126 -26.24 -15.17 -15.14
CA ALA A 126 -27.02 -15.88 -16.14
C ALA A 126 -26.60 -17.35 -16.30
N ALA A 127 -25.35 -17.68 -16.05
CA ALA A 127 -24.80 -19.03 -16.14
C ALA A 127 -24.90 -19.81 -14.82
N ASP A 128 -25.36 -19.19 -13.73
CA ASP A 128 -25.33 -19.73 -12.36
C ASP A 128 -23.96 -20.34 -12.01
N ARG A 129 -22.90 -19.63 -12.36
CA ARG A 129 -21.53 -20.09 -12.23
C ARG A 129 -20.67 -19.04 -11.54
N PRO A 130 -19.61 -19.47 -10.82
CA PRO A 130 -18.59 -18.54 -10.35
C PRO A 130 -17.91 -17.84 -11.51
N LEU A 131 -17.15 -16.79 -11.24
CA LEU A 131 -16.35 -16.08 -12.24
C LEU A 131 -15.59 -17.03 -13.14
N SER A 132 -15.62 -16.79 -14.44
CA SER A 132 -14.98 -17.66 -15.43
C SER A 132 -13.48 -17.79 -15.17
N TYR A 133 -12.88 -18.87 -15.66
CA TYR A 133 -11.43 -19.05 -15.56
C TYR A 133 -10.68 -17.87 -16.19
N LEU A 134 -11.11 -17.43 -17.39
CA LEU A 134 -10.48 -16.32 -18.10
C LEU A 134 -10.58 -15.00 -17.32
N THR A 135 -11.71 -14.74 -16.65
CA THR A 135 -11.87 -13.56 -15.80
C THR A 135 -10.91 -13.61 -14.62
N ARG A 136 -10.75 -14.77 -13.99
CA ARG A 136 -9.84 -14.93 -12.85
C ARG A 136 -8.39 -14.83 -13.25
N GLU A 137 -8.01 -15.45 -14.37
CA GLU A 137 -6.65 -15.43 -14.92
C GLU A 137 -6.24 -14.05 -15.42
N GLY A 138 -7.18 -13.30 -16.00
CA GLY A 138 -6.95 -11.95 -16.52
C GLY A 138 -6.86 -10.86 -15.45
N ALA A 139 -7.09 -11.19 -14.18
CA ALA A 139 -7.09 -10.20 -13.11
C ALA A 139 -5.72 -9.55 -12.92
N SER A 140 -5.73 -8.26 -12.73
CA SER A 140 -4.55 -7.44 -12.45
C SER A 140 -4.50 -6.94 -11.01
N GLY A 141 -5.60 -7.02 -10.27
CA GLY A 141 -5.73 -6.63 -8.87
C GLY A 141 -6.93 -7.28 -8.21
N TYR A 142 -7.07 -7.10 -6.92
CA TYR A 142 -8.15 -7.72 -6.14
C TYR A 142 -9.55 -7.25 -6.57
N LEU A 143 -9.69 -6.00 -7.01
CA LEU A 143 -10.99 -5.47 -7.46
C LEU A 143 -11.52 -6.20 -8.70
N ASP A 144 -10.64 -6.74 -9.56
CA ASP A 144 -11.02 -7.51 -10.74
C ASP A 144 -11.76 -8.81 -10.38
N TRP A 145 -11.53 -9.33 -9.17
CA TRP A 145 -12.26 -10.50 -8.64
C TRP A 145 -13.48 -10.09 -7.80
N ILE A 146 -13.33 -9.05 -6.98
CA ILE A 146 -14.33 -8.68 -5.98
C ILE A 146 -15.53 -7.97 -6.63
N LEU A 147 -15.28 -6.98 -7.50
CA LEU A 147 -16.36 -6.18 -8.05
C LEU A 147 -17.35 -6.98 -8.89
N PRO A 148 -16.92 -7.87 -9.84
CA PRO A 148 -17.88 -8.70 -10.55
C PRO A 148 -18.65 -9.64 -9.62
N ALA A 149 -17.99 -10.19 -8.59
CA ALA A 149 -18.67 -11.05 -7.62
C ALA A 149 -19.70 -10.26 -6.80
N VAL A 150 -19.34 -9.11 -6.25
CA VAL A 150 -20.24 -8.26 -5.46
C VAL A 150 -21.42 -7.76 -6.29
N LEU A 151 -21.18 -7.27 -7.49
CA LEU A 151 -22.20 -6.76 -8.40
C LEU A 151 -23.19 -7.85 -8.86
N SER A 152 -22.78 -9.12 -8.89
CA SER A 152 -23.67 -10.23 -9.22
C SER A 152 -24.78 -10.45 -8.19
N TYR A 153 -24.55 -10.01 -6.93
CA TYR A 153 -25.54 -10.13 -5.84
C TYR A 153 -26.47 -8.92 -5.73
N GLY A 154 -26.36 -7.93 -6.62
CA GLY A 154 -27.21 -6.72 -6.63
C GLY A 154 -27.03 -5.89 -5.36
N ASP A 155 -28.14 -5.43 -4.80
CA ASP A 155 -28.13 -4.49 -3.64
C ASP A 155 -27.74 -5.14 -2.31
N LYS A 156 -27.47 -6.45 -2.29
CA LYS A 156 -27.10 -7.15 -1.05
C LYS A 156 -25.79 -6.60 -0.44
N TYR A 157 -24.87 -6.16 -1.29
CA TYR A 157 -23.58 -5.58 -0.88
C TYR A 157 -23.47 -4.17 -1.47
N PRO A 158 -23.63 -3.12 -0.67
CA PRO A 158 -23.60 -1.74 -1.15
C PRO A 158 -22.20 -1.36 -1.65
N VAL A 159 -22.14 -0.84 -2.87
CA VAL A 159 -20.94 -0.27 -3.46
C VAL A 159 -21.09 1.25 -3.49
N ARG A 160 -20.28 1.97 -2.73
CA ARG A 160 -20.21 3.43 -2.75
C ARG A 160 -19.05 3.88 -3.61
N ILE A 161 -19.33 4.76 -4.56
CA ILE A 161 -18.32 5.41 -5.38
C ILE A 161 -18.17 6.83 -4.85
N VAL A 162 -16.94 7.23 -4.60
CA VAL A 162 -16.58 8.58 -4.16
C VAL A 162 -15.54 9.12 -5.15
N GLU A 163 -15.78 10.29 -5.67
CA GLU A 163 -14.82 10.93 -6.55
C GLU A 163 -13.67 11.56 -5.76
N ALA A 164 -12.47 11.58 -6.35
CA ALA A 164 -11.30 12.12 -5.67
C ALA A 164 -11.47 13.60 -5.28
N ALA A 165 -12.23 14.34 -6.06
CA ALA A 165 -12.54 15.75 -5.77
C ALA A 165 -13.36 15.91 -4.48
N GLU A 166 -14.34 15.03 -4.23
CA GLU A 166 -15.16 15.05 -3.01
C GLU A 166 -14.28 14.79 -1.78
N LEU A 167 -13.33 13.83 -1.85
CA LEU A 167 -12.43 13.53 -0.74
C LEU A 167 -11.53 14.72 -0.37
N VAL A 168 -11.08 15.48 -1.37
CA VAL A 168 -10.25 16.67 -1.14
C VAL A 168 -11.07 17.79 -0.49
N LEU A 169 -12.33 17.97 -0.90
CA LEU A 169 -13.22 18.95 -0.29
C LEU A 169 -13.54 18.60 1.16
N ASP A 170 -13.90 17.35 1.42
CA ASP A 170 -14.15 16.84 2.78
C ASP A 170 -12.92 17.03 3.70
N GLU A 171 -11.71 16.82 3.17
CA GLU A 171 -10.48 17.00 3.95
C GLU A 171 -10.20 18.46 4.24
N VAL A 172 -10.44 19.37 3.29
CA VAL A 172 -10.30 20.82 3.48
C VAL A 172 -11.32 21.32 4.48
N GLU A 173 -12.58 20.89 4.39
CA GLU A 173 -13.63 21.26 5.34
C GLU A 173 -13.28 20.78 6.76
N ASN A 174 -12.87 19.53 6.91
CA ASN A 174 -12.43 18.97 8.19
C ASN A 174 -11.22 19.72 8.78
N GLN A 175 -10.27 20.16 7.95
CA GLN A 175 -9.11 20.94 8.40
C GLN A 175 -9.55 22.36 8.85
N LEU A 176 -10.50 22.97 8.16
CA LEU A 176 -11.04 24.26 8.54
C LEU A 176 -11.78 24.18 9.88
N GLU A 177 -12.66 23.18 10.07
CA GLU A 177 -13.36 22.93 11.32
C GLU A 177 -12.40 22.64 12.50
N GLN A 178 -11.35 21.86 12.25
CA GLN A 178 -10.33 21.60 13.28
C GLN A 178 -9.54 22.86 13.64
N ASN A 179 -9.25 23.73 12.68
CA ASN A 179 -8.56 24.98 12.93
C ASN A 179 -9.45 25.99 13.68
N GLU A 180 -10.73 26.06 13.36
CA GLU A 180 -11.70 26.89 14.11
C GLU A 180 -11.83 26.41 15.57
N ASN A 181 -12.02 25.10 15.76
CA ASN A 181 -12.04 24.48 17.09
C ASN A 181 -10.72 24.71 17.88
N LEU A 182 -9.57 24.68 17.21
CA LEU A 182 -8.29 24.98 17.84
C LEU A 182 -8.19 26.47 18.25
N THR A 183 -8.71 27.37 17.43
CA THR A 183 -8.71 28.81 17.71
C THR A 183 -9.59 29.16 18.89
N GLU A 184 -10.78 28.54 18.99
CA GLU A 184 -11.69 28.66 20.14
C GLU A 184 -11.04 28.10 21.41
N ARG A 185 -10.48 26.88 21.36
CA ARG A 185 -9.79 26.26 22.51
C ARG A 185 -8.56 27.05 22.94
N ILE A 186 -7.83 27.69 22.02
CA ILE A 186 -6.72 28.61 22.36
C ILE A 186 -7.27 29.87 23.03
N GLY A 187 -8.43 30.36 22.61
CA GLY A 187 -9.15 31.46 23.27
C GLY A 187 -9.55 31.11 24.71
N GLU A 188 -10.07 29.92 24.93
CA GLU A 188 -10.40 29.40 26.26
C GLU A 188 -9.16 29.20 27.15
N ILE A 189 -8.05 28.72 26.58
CA ILE A 189 -6.77 28.57 27.30
C ILE A 189 -6.18 29.94 27.71
N LYS A 190 -6.39 31.01 26.92
CA LYS A 190 -6.00 32.37 27.31
C LYS A 190 -6.78 32.91 28.50
N ALA A 191 -7.97 32.39 28.74
CA ALA A 191 -8.79 32.67 29.93
C ALA A 191 -8.47 31.73 31.10
N ALA A 192 -7.61 30.73 30.91
CA ALA A 192 -7.23 29.74 31.92
C ALA A 192 -6.09 30.24 32.83
N ASP A 193 -5.98 29.62 33.99
CA ASP A 193 -5.08 29.92 35.11
C ASP A 193 -3.68 30.37 34.66
N PRO A 194 -3.21 31.58 35.07
CA PRO A 194 -1.89 32.12 34.76
C PRO A 194 -0.73 31.19 35.16
N GLN A 195 -0.92 30.35 36.15
CA GLN A 195 0.10 29.36 36.59
C GLN A 195 0.31 28.25 35.53
N LEU A 196 -0.79 27.75 34.96
CA LEU A 196 -0.73 26.72 33.91
C LEU A 196 -0.03 27.25 32.65
N VAL A 197 -0.36 28.48 32.25
CA VAL A 197 0.27 29.17 31.11
C VAL A 197 1.76 29.38 31.37
N GLY A 198 2.16 29.71 32.60
CA GLY A 198 3.57 29.84 33.00
C GLY A 198 4.33 28.53 32.90
N GLN A 199 3.75 27.43 33.42
CA GLN A 199 4.34 26.08 33.33
C GLN A 199 4.49 25.60 31.87
N LEU A 200 3.49 25.82 31.04
CA LEU A 200 3.56 25.48 29.61
C LEU A 200 4.64 26.31 28.90
N LYS A 201 4.70 27.61 29.11
CA LYS A 201 5.77 28.45 28.55
C LYS A 201 7.16 27.96 28.96
N GLN A 202 7.35 27.62 30.22
CA GLN A 202 8.64 27.09 30.72
C GLN A 202 8.96 25.74 30.05
N ARG A 203 7.99 24.87 29.87
CA ARG A 203 8.19 23.56 29.21
C ARG A 203 8.50 23.66 27.74
N PHE A 204 7.87 24.59 27.01
CA PHE A 204 8.11 24.84 25.58
C PHE A 204 9.32 25.75 25.32
N SER A 205 9.84 26.48 26.32
CA SER A 205 11.06 27.26 26.20
C SER A 205 12.34 26.45 26.42
N GLN A 206 12.21 25.20 26.82
CA GLN A 206 13.36 24.30 26.97
C GLN A 206 14.02 24.07 25.60
N ARG A 207 15.21 24.62 25.43
CA ARG A 207 16.04 24.36 24.26
C ARG A 207 16.79 23.05 24.46
N TYR A 208 16.79 22.20 23.47
CA TYR A 208 17.60 20.98 23.48
C TYR A 208 19.08 21.35 23.66
N PRO A 209 19.76 20.87 24.73
CA PRO A 209 21.09 21.32 25.06
C PRO A 209 22.18 20.92 24.05
N TYR A 210 21.90 19.89 23.24
CA TYR A 210 22.84 19.35 22.25
C TYR A 210 22.45 19.73 20.84
N GLN A 211 22.31 21.02 20.54
CA GLN A 211 21.85 21.49 19.20
C GLN A 211 22.77 21.04 18.06
N THR A 212 24.05 20.88 18.33
CA THR A 212 25.04 20.36 17.36
C THR A 212 24.74 18.92 16.94
N ASP A 213 24.08 18.11 17.76
CA ASP A 213 23.76 16.72 17.45
C ASP A 213 22.53 16.61 16.56
N ILE A 214 21.64 17.61 16.55
CA ILE A 214 20.48 17.67 15.64
C ILE A 214 20.94 17.81 14.19
N LEU A 215 22.06 18.47 13.94
CA LEU A 215 22.64 18.71 12.62
C LEU A 215 23.54 17.57 12.15
N ARG A 216 23.89 16.63 13.03
CA ARG A 216 24.71 15.47 12.66
C ARG A 216 23.88 14.43 11.91
N LYS A 217 24.38 14.02 10.75
CA LYS A 217 23.80 12.89 10.03
C LYS A 217 23.95 11.61 10.85
N ASN A 218 22.88 10.86 11.04
CA ASN A 218 22.87 9.58 11.77
C ASN A 218 23.51 8.42 11.00
N LYS A 219 23.74 8.59 9.70
CA LYS A 219 24.39 7.60 8.82
C LYS A 219 25.27 8.29 7.81
N TYR A 220 26.52 7.84 7.71
CA TYR A 220 27.47 8.24 6.69
C TYR A 220 27.74 7.07 5.75
N SER A 221 27.79 7.33 4.44
CA SER A 221 28.28 6.33 3.48
C SER A 221 29.82 6.25 3.57
N VAL A 222 30.37 5.10 3.19
CA VAL A 222 31.84 4.92 3.13
C VAL A 222 32.49 5.94 2.19
N SER A 223 31.81 6.33 1.12
CA SER A 223 32.25 7.36 0.19
C SER A 223 32.31 8.75 0.83
N GLU A 224 31.33 9.13 1.64
CA GLU A 224 31.34 10.40 2.38
C GLU A 224 32.47 10.48 3.40
N LEU A 225 32.73 9.39 4.10
CA LEU A 225 33.86 9.32 5.04
C LEU A 225 35.20 9.44 4.31
N LYS A 226 35.37 8.81 3.14
CA LYS A 226 36.57 8.96 2.31
C LYS A 226 36.76 10.41 1.82
N HIS A 227 35.72 11.03 1.33
CA HIS A 227 35.78 12.43 0.88
C HIS A 227 36.10 13.40 2.00
N ARG A 228 35.55 13.15 3.20
CA ARG A 228 35.84 13.96 4.38
C ARG A 228 37.30 13.82 4.83
N ALA A 229 37.82 12.60 4.89
CA ALA A 229 39.22 12.35 5.25
C ALA A 229 40.21 12.91 4.20
N MET A 230 39.86 12.89 2.91
CA MET A 230 40.65 13.55 1.88
C MET A 230 40.65 15.07 2.03
N ARG A 231 39.53 15.67 2.36
CA ARG A 231 39.40 17.11 2.56
C ARG A 231 40.17 17.60 3.76
N GLU A 232 40.07 16.90 4.89
CA GLU A 232 40.83 17.18 6.09
C GLU A 232 42.37 17.07 5.88
N LYS A 233 42.81 16.11 5.02
CA LYS A 233 44.22 16.03 4.61
C LYS A 233 44.66 17.20 3.73
N PHE A 234 43.82 17.59 2.77
CA PHE A 234 44.12 18.70 1.87
C PHE A 234 44.16 20.07 2.58
N GLU A 235 43.31 20.26 3.59
CA GLU A 235 43.30 21.45 4.44
C GLU A 235 44.53 21.51 5.35
N ALA A 236 44.96 20.37 5.90
CA ALA A 236 46.18 20.28 6.70
C ALA A 236 47.46 20.50 5.87
N GLU A 237 47.52 20.10 4.59
CA GLU A 237 48.65 20.32 3.69
C GLU A 237 48.74 21.76 3.13
N GLN A 238 47.70 22.59 3.32
CA GLN A 238 47.72 24.02 2.94
C GLN A 238 48.06 24.96 4.12
N GLU A 239 48.05 24.46 5.35
CA GLU A 239 48.43 25.21 6.54
C GLU A 239 49.92 25.03 6.96
N GLU A 240 50.68 24.17 6.25
CA GLU A 240 52.14 24.08 6.33
C GLU A 240 52.80 24.88 5.18
#